data_4983f57a539b8433d9b1d4a48e4f8c0b
#
_entry.id   4983f57a539b8433d9b1d4a48e4f8c0b
#
_cell.length_a   1.000
_cell.length_b   1.000
_cell.length_c   1.000
_cell.angle_alpha   90.00
_cell.angle_beta   90.00
_cell.angle_gamma   90.00
#
_symmetry.space_group_name_H-M   'P 1'
#
loop_
_entity.id
_entity.type
_entity.pdbx_description
1 polymer ?
#
loop_
_entity_poly.entity_id
_entity_poly.type
_entity_poly.pdbx_seq_one_letter_code
_entity_poly.pdbx_strand_id
1 'polypeptide(L)'
;MTTTAPPDPQLTMSELLRHFPSAQRALFRRYHIGGCASCGFQPTETLAEVCARNENLPVDEVIAHILESHEADAKILIAPADLAAALKTDPDAKLIDIRTREEFDAVHIAGAIFFTQELMQEILVKWDRRALTVITDHTGARSMDAAAYFAGHGFENVRALRGGIDAWSQEVDPALPRYDLE
;
A
#
# COMPACT_ATOMS: atom_id res chain seq x y z
N MET A 1 -4.48 20.68 -2.69
CA MET A 1 -3.38 19.89 -3.29
C MET A 1 -2.14 20.22 -2.49
N THR A 2 -1.79 19.38 -1.54
CA THR A 2 -0.54 19.53 -0.78
C THR A 2 0.58 19.04 -1.67
N THR A 3 1.32 19.95 -2.25
CA THR A 3 2.53 19.63 -3.03
C THR A 3 3.56 19.07 -2.04
N THR A 4 3.77 17.78 -2.04
CA THR A 4 4.82 17.14 -1.25
C THR A 4 6.16 17.63 -1.78
N ALA A 5 7.01 18.20 -0.91
CA ALA A 5 8.34 18.64 -1.31
C ALA A 5 9.17 17.45 -1.82
N PRO A 6 10.00 17.65 -2.86
CA PRO A 6 10.85 16.59 -3.36
C PRO A 6 11.83 16.12 -2.28
N PRO A 7 12.12 14.81 -2.20
CA PRO A 7 13.09 14.29 -1.26
C PRO A 7 14.49 14.80 -1.57
N ASP A 8 15.26 15.12 -0.51
CA ASP A 8 16.65 15.44 -0.63
C ASP A 8 17.43 14.19 -1.06
N PRO A 9 18.27 14.24 -2.11
CA PRO A 9 19.13 13.13 -2.53
C PRO A 9 20.06 12.57 -1.44
N GLN A 10 20.36 13.40 -0.42
CA GLN A 10 21.23 13.02 0.70
C GLN A 10 20.48 12.32 1.84
N LEU A 11 19.15 12.19 1.78
CA LEU A 11 18.42 11.37 2.72
C LEU A 11 18.90 9.92 2.62
N THR A 12 19.08 9.30 3.78
CA THR A 12 19.33 7.85 3.82
C THR A 12 18.10 7.10 3.31
N MET A 13 18.30 5.88 2.81
CA MET A 13 17.18 5.06 2.33
C MET A 13 16.17 4.79 3.44
N SER A 14 16.62 4.65 4.68
CA SER A 14 15.73 4.52 5.84
C SER A 14 14.84 5.74 6.03
N GLU A 15 15.40 6.95 5.94
CA GLU A 15 14.64 8.20 6.04
C GLU A 15 13.71 8.41 4.85
N LEU A 16 14.22 8.12 3.63
CA LEU A 16 13.42 8.21 2.41
C LEU A 16 12.18 7.32 2.49
N LEU A 17 12.33 6.05 2.89
CA LEU A 17 11.22 5.11 2.98
C LEU A 17 10.23 5.45 4.10
N ARG A 18 10.67 6.12 5.15
CA ARG A 18 9.78 6.62 6.20
C ARG A 18 8.86 7.75 5.68
N HIS A 19 9.37 8.64 4.83
CA HIS A 19 8.59 9.75 4.25
C HIS A 19 7.85 9.36 2.97
N PHE A 20 8.43 8.45 2.19
CA PHE A 20 7.91 7.96 0.91
C PHE A 20 7.90 6.43 0.90
N PRO A 21 6.95 5.77 1.57
CA PRO A 21 6.90 4.29 1.62
C PRO A 21 6.79 3.64 0.23
N SER A 22 6.23 4.37 -0.74
CA SER A 22 6.14 3.94 -2.14
C SER A 22 7.49 3.88 -2.86
N ALA A 23 8.54 4.54 -2.33
CA ALA A 23 9.83 4.68 -3.01
C ALA A 23 10.49 3.32 -3.29
N GLN A 24 10.42 2.35 -2.37
CA GLN A 24 10.97 1.01 -2.60
C GLN A 24 10.32 0.34 -3.81
N ARG A 25 8.99 0.38 -3.90
CA ARG A 25 8.24 -0.19 -5.01
C ARG A 25 8.52 0.57 -6.31
N ALA A 26 8.60 1.90 -6.27
CA ALA A 26 8.94 2.73 -7.43
C ALA A 26 10.33 2.39 -7.98
N LEU A 27 11.33 2.29 -7.11
CA LEU A 27 12.71 1.91 -7.46
C LEU A 27 12.77 0.50 -8.07
N PHE A 28 12.03 -0.45 -7.49
CA PHE A 28 12.00 -1.81 -8.01
C PHE A 28 11.32 -1.90 -9.39
N ARG A 29 10.15 -1.29 -9.56
CA ARG A 29 9.36 -1.38 -10.80
C ARG A 29 10.08 -0.82 -12.01
N ARG A 30 10.82 0.29 -11.87
CA ARG A 30 11.45 0.96 -13.01
C ARG A 30 12.92 0.62 -13.16
N TYR A 31 13.63 0.45 -12.06
CA TYR A 31 15.09 0.31 -12.04
C TYR A 31 15.57 -1.04 -11.52
N HIS A 32 14.67 -1.93 -11.10
CA HIS A 32 14.96 -3.24 -10.49
C HIS A 32 15.83 -3.14 -9.22
N ILE A 33 15.79 -2.01 -8.51
CA ILE A 33 16.53 -1.77 -7.27
C ILE A 33 15.66 -2.16 -6.07
N GLY A 34 16.18 -3.01 -5.18
CA GLY A 34 15.51 -3.35 -3.90
C GLY A 34 14.60 -4.57 -3.93
N GLY A 35 14.61 -5.37 -5.00
CA GLY A 35 13.77 -6.58 -5.12
C GLY A 35 14.33 -7.84 -4.45
N CYS A 36 15.59 -7.82 -4.02
CA CYS A 36 16.23 -8.93 -3.29
C CYS A 36 17.26 -8.39 -2.28
N ALA A 37 17.61 -9.22 -1.29
CA ALA A 37 18.55 -8.85 -0.24
C ALA A 37 19.98 -8.51 -0.77
N SER A 38 20.33 -9.00 -1.96
CA SER A 38 21.67 -8.80 -2.57
C SER A 38 21.73 -7.68 -3.61
N CYS A 39 20.60 -7.30 -4.21
CA CYS A 39 20.51 -6.22 -5.20
C CYS A 39 19.78 -4.98 -4.64
N GLY A 40 19.55 -4.98 -3.34
CA GLY A 40 18.94 -3.88 -2.62
C GLY A 40 19.91 -2.75 -2.29
N PHE A 41 19.51 -1.92 -1.40
CA PHE A 41 20.29 -0.85 -0.80
C PHE A 41 20.42 -1.08 0.70
N GLN A 42 21.45 -0.51 1.31
CA GLN A 42 21.57 -0.50 2.76
C GLN A 42 20.71 0.64 3.34
N PRO A 43 20.09 0.47 4.51
CA PRO A 43 19.28 1.53 5.14
C PRO A 43 20.04 2.85 5.34
N THR A 44 21.36 2.78 5.48
CA THR A 44 22.26 3.92 5.71
C THR A 44 22.80 4.56 4.43
N GLU A 45 22.67 3.93 3.25
CA GLU A 45 23.03 4.55 1.97
C GLU A 45 22.08 5.72 1.66
N THR A 46 22.60 6.77 1.05
CA THR A 46 21.77 7.86 0.53
C THR A 46 21.16 7.49 -0.82
N LEU A 47 20.08 8.18 -1.21
CA LEU A 47 19.50 7.98 -2.55
C LEU A 47 20.53 8.28 -3.64
N ALA A 48 21.36 9.31 -3.46
CA ALA A 48 22.42 9.67 -4.40
C ALA A 48 23.45 8.54 -4.56
N GLU A 49 23.88 7.89 -3.48
CA GLU A 49 24.80 6.75 -3.51
C GLU A 49 24.19 5.54 -4.20
N VAL A 50 22.91 5.26 -3.92
CA VAL A 50 22.15 4.18 -4.59
C VAL A 50 22.07 4.44 -6.09
N CYS A 51 21.77 5.66 -6.53
CA CYS A 51 21.75 6.04 -7.94
C CYS A 51 23.13 5.91 -8.60
N ALA A 52 24.18 6.40 -7.94
CA ALA A 52 25.55 6.33 -8.46
C ALA A 52 26.03 4.89 -8.67
N ARG A 53 25.68 3.99 -7.75
CA ARG A 53 26.03 2.56 -7.80
C ARG A 53 25.26 1.79 -8.87
N ASN A 54 24.07 2.26 -9.23
CA ASN A 54 23.21 1.63 -10.22
C ASN A 54 23.29 2.41 -11.56
N GLU A 55 24.37 2.20 -12.31
CA GLU A 55 24.59 2.74 -13.66
C GLU A 55 24.57 4.29 -13.72
N ASN A 56 24.90 4.99 -12.63
CA ASN A 56 24.82 6.45 -12.51
C ASN A 56 23.45 7.00 -12.94
N LEU A 57 22.38 6.42 -12.41
CA LEU A 57 21.03 6.90 -12.69
C LEU A 57 20.90 8.40 -12.38
N PRO A 58 20.23 9.17 -13.25
CA PRO A 58 19.98 10.59 -13.00
C PRO A 58 19.11 10.75 -11.76
N VAL A 59 19.65 11.29 -10.68
CA VAL A 59 18.97 11.39 -9.37
C VAL A 59 17.67 12.17 -9.49
N ASP A 60 17.62 13.24 -10.28
CA ASP A 60 16.42 14.05 -10.48
C ASP A 60 15.29 13.26 -11.15
N GLU A 61 15.62 12.38 -12.10
CA GLU A 61 14.62 11.49 -12.73
C GLU A 61 14.09 10.43 -11.76
N VAL A 62 14.97 9.91 -10.90
CA VAL A 62 14.58 8.95 -9.85
C VAL A 62 13.67 9.61 -8.84
N ILE A 63 13.98 10.83 -8.41
CA ILE A 63 13.14 11.62 -7.51
C ILE A 63 11.77 11.90 -8.13
N ALA A 64 11.75 12.35 -9.39
CA ALA A 64 10.50 12.61 -10.10
C ALA A 64 9.62 11.35 -10.16
N HIS A 65 10.21 10.18 -10.44
CA HIS A 65 9.51 8.91 -10.48
C HIS A 65 9.00 8.46 -9.09
N ILE A 66 9.75 8.71 -8.02
CA ILE A 66 9.31 8.46 -6.63
C ILE A 66 8.10 9.33 -6.30
N LEU A 67 8.14 10.62 -6.64
CA LEU A 67 7.01 11.54 -6.40
C LEU A 67 5.77 11.14 -7.19
N GLU A 68 5.91 10.82 -8.47
CA GLU A 68 4.80 10.34 -9.31
C GLU A 68 4.16 9.07 -8.73
N SER A 69 4.98 8.11 -8.28
CA SER A 69 4.52 6.90 -7.63
C SER A 69 3.82 7.19 -6.30
N HIS A 70 4.34 8.13 -5.53
CA HIS A 70 3.74 8.54 -4.26
C HIS A 70 2.37 9.20 -4.46
N GLU A 71 2.23 10.07 -5.44
CA GLU A 71 0.95 10.70 -5.80
C GLU A 71 -0.07 9.67 -6.35
N ALA A 72 0.39 8.70 -7.13
CA ALA A 72 -0.45 7.62 -7.62
C ALA A 72 -0.96 6.74 -6.47
N ASP A 73 -0.08 6.40 -5.54
CA ASP A 73 -0.41 5.62 -4.35
C ASP A 73 -1.39 6.37 -3.43
N ALA A 74 -1.21 7.67 -3.26
CA ALA A 74 -2.12 8.49 -2.46
C ALA A 74 -3.57 8.46 -2.97
N LYS A 75 -3.78 8.25 -4.28
CA LYS A 75 -5.11 8.10 -4.88
C LYS A 75 -5.74 6.73 -4.59
N ILE A 76 -4.92 5.73 -4.31
CA ILE A 76 -5.38 4.36 -4.02
C ILE A 76 -5.59 4.16 -2.51
N LEU A 77 -4.93 4.93 -1.67
CA LEU A 77 -5.05 4.80 -0.21
C LEU A 77 -6.34 5.40 0.32
N ILE A 78 -6.92 4.73 1.32
CA ILE A 78 -7.99 5.26 2.16
C ILE A 78 -7.53 5.27 3.63
N ALA A 79 -7.78 6.35 4.35
CA ALA A 79 -7.44 6.42 5.77
C ALA A 79 -8.40 5.55 6.61
N PRO A 80 -7.96 5.00 7.76
CA PRO A 80 -8.82 4.21 8.64
C PRO A 80 -10.11 4.90 9.04
N ALA A 81 -10.06 6.18 9.39
CA ALA A 81 -11.24 6.96 9.76
C ALA A 81 -12.24 7.13 8.59
N ASP A 82 -11.73 7.33 7.37
CA ASP A 82 -12.58 7.48 6.18
C ASP A 82 -13.24 6.15 5.82
N LEU A 83 -12.52 5.03 5.94
CA LEU A 83 -13.10 3.69 5.77
C LEU A 83 -14.17 3.44 6.82
N ALA A 84 -13.93 3.79 8.09
CA ALA A 84 -14.92 3.62 9.16
C ALA A 84 -16.21 4.42 8.89
N ALA A 85 -16.08 5.61 8.33
CA ALA A 85 -17.22 6.41 7.92
C ALA A 85 -17.95 5.78 6.71
N ALA A 86 -17.22 5.32 5.70
CA ALA A 86 -17.77 4.69 4.52
C ALA A 86 -18.56 3.40 4.86
N LEU A 87 -17.99 2.52 5.68
CA LEU A 87 -18.67 1.28 6.10
C LEU A 87 -19.97 1.51 6.88
N LYS A 88 -20.15 2.69 7.48
CA LYS A 88 -21.38 3.06 8.18
C LYS A 88 -22.44 3.67 7.26
N THR A 89 -22.04 4.34 6.20
CA THR A 89 -22.92 5.15 5.36
C THR A 89 -23.20 4.55 3.99
N ASP A 90 -22.32 3.68 3.51
CA ASP A 90 -22.43 3.02 2.21
C ASP A 90 -22.63 1.51 2.39
N PRO A 91 -23.87 0.99 2.20
CA PRO A 91 -24.16 -0.43 2.34
C PRO A 91 -23.49 -1.29 1.25
N ASP A 92 -23.06 -0.71 0.15
CA ASP A 92 -22.40 -1.40 -0.97
C ASP A 92 -20.88 -1.43 -0.81
N ALA A 93 -20.32 -0.67 0.14
CA ALA A 93 -18.91 -0.70 0.44
C ALA A 93 -18.46 -2.10 0.91
N LYS A 94 -17.37 -2.60 0.32
CA LYS A 94 -16.81 -3.92 0.63
C LYS A 94 -15.40 -3.76 1.20
N LEU A 95 -15.12 -4.53 2.25
CA LEU A 95 -13.78 -4.64 2.81
C LEU A 95 -13.28 -6.07 2.64
N ILE A 96 -12.13 -6.24 1.99
CA ILE A 96 -11.52 -7.54 1.70
C ILE A 96 -10.23 -7.64 2.49
N ASP A 97 -10.06 -8.72 3.24
CA ASP A 97 -8.83 -9.04 3.97
C ASP A 97 -8.03 -10.10 3.23
N ILE A 98 -6.80 -9.76 2.82
CA ILE A 98 -5.90 -10.62 2.03
C ILE A 98 -4.80 -11.28 2.86
N ARG A 99 -4.92 -11.28 4.19
CA ARG A 99 -4.00 -11.98 5.09
C ARG A 99 -4.19 -13.50 5.01
N THR A 100 -3.45 -14.23 5.83
CA THR A 100 -3.65 -15.68 5.96
C THR A 100 -4.96 -16.00 6.66
N ARG A 101 -5.44 -17.23 6.51
CA ARG A 101 -6.67 -17.67 7.16
C ARG A 101 -6.55 -17.65 8.68
N GLU A 102 -5.37 -18.01 9.19
CA GLU A 102 -5.07 -18.04 10.62
C GLU A 102 -5.12 -16.63 11.22
N GLU A 103 -4.55 -15.64 10.53
CA GLU A 103 -4.59 -14.23 10.96
C GLU A 103 -6.02 -13.69 10.96
N PHE A 104 -6.79 -13.98 9.89
CA PHE A 104 -8.17 -13.53 9.77
C PHE A 104 -9.06 -14.13 10.86
N ASP A 105 -8.94 -15.43 11.11
CA ASP A 105 -9.73 -16.13 12.13
C ASP A 105 -9.36 -15.67 13.56
N ALA A 106 -8.10 -15.31 13.79
CA ALA A 106 -7.64 -14.77 15.07
C ALA A 106 -8.18 -13.35 15.33
N VAL A 107 -8.09 -12.47 14.34
CA VAL A 107 -8.54 -11.07 14.44
C VAL A 107 -8.79 -10.49 13.06
N HIS A 108 -9.93 -9.83 12.85
CA HIS A 108 -10.23 -9.10 11.61
C HIS A 108 -11.13 -7.88 11.88
N ILE A 109 -11.15 -6.94 10.97
CA ILE A 109 -12.03 -5.77 11.02
C ILE A 109 -13.47 -6.25 10.81
N ALA A 110 -14.39 -5.80 11.64
CA ALA A 110 -15.80 -6.19 11.55
C ALA A 110 -16.38 -5.91 10.14
N GLY A 111 -17.00 -6.93 9.55
CA GLY A 111 -17.54 -6.86 8.18
C GLY A 111 -16.52 -7.14 7.07
N ALA A 112 -15.27 -7.39 7.39
CA ALA A 112 -14.29 -7.82 6.41
C ALA A 112 -14.61 -9.21 5.85
N ILE A 113 -14.39 -9.39 4.56
CA ILE A 113 -14.55 -10.65 3.83
C ILE A 113 -13.17 -11.23 3.60
N PHE A 114 -12.97 -12.49 4.01
CA PHE A 114 -11.71 -13.17 3.78
C PHE A 114 -11.50 -13.45 2.28
N PHE A 115 -10.33 -13.09 1.77
CA PHE A 115 -10.00 -13.28 0.37
C PHE A 115 -9.70 -14.75 0.05
N THR A 116 -10.41 -15.28 -0.96
CA THR A 116 -10.15 -16.62 -1.53
C THR A 116 -10.07 -16.54 -3.04
N GLN A 117 -9.59 -17.59 -3.67
CA GLN A 117 -9.56 -17.68 -5.13
C GLN A 117 -10.97 -17.63 -5.75
N GLU A 118 -11.94 -18.25 -5.08
CA GLU A 118 -13.34 -18.23 -5.49
C GLU A 118 -13.92 -16.82 -5.40
N LEU A 119 -13.63 -16.10 -4.29
CA LEU A 119 -14.04 -14.71 -4.12
C LEU A 119 -13.41 -13.81 -5.20
N MET A 120 -12.15 -14.01 -5.56
CA MET A 120 -11.50 -13.26 -6.63
C MET A 120 -12.27 -13.40 -7.96
N GLN A 121 -12.68 -14.63 -8.32
CA GLN A 121 -13.48 -14.87 -9.53
C GLN A 121 -14.85 -14.21 -9.44
N GLU A 122 -15.49 -14.27 -8.27
CA GLU A 122 -16.76 -13.61 -8.03
C GLU A 122 -16.66 -12.09 -8.17
N ILE A 123 -15.64 -11.46 -7.57
CA ILE A 123 -15.38 -10.04 -7.68
C ILE A 123 -15.27 -9.62 -9.14
N LEU A 124 -14.42 -10.27 -9.91
CA LEU A 124 -14.15 -9.91 -11.30
C LEU A 124 -15.37 -10.05 -12.22
N VAL A 125 -16.32 -10.94 -11.89
CA VAL A 125 -17.49 -11.26 -12.75
C VAL A 125 -18.76 -10.54 -12.29
N LYS A 126 -18.98 -10.39 -10.97
CA LYS A 126 -20.28 -9.98 -10.43
C LYS A 126 -20.30 -8.63 -9.72
N TRP A 127 -19.16 -8.15 -9.18
CA TRP A 127 -19.19 -6.96 -8.35
C TRP A 127 -19.30 -5.70 -9.19
N ASP A 128 -20.00 -4.70 -8.65
CA ASP A 128 -20.05 -3.37 -9.25
C ASP A 128 -18.67 -2.71 -9.16
N ARG A 129 -18.10 -2.40 -10.30
CA ARG A 129 -16.77 -1.81 -10.42
C ARG A 129 -16.68 -0.37 -9.92
N ARG A 130 -17.81 0.28 -9.68
CA ARG A 130 -17.91 1.63 -9.13
C ARG A 130 -18.12 1.65 -7.63
N ALA A 131 -18.62 0.54 -7.05
CA ALA A 131 -18.78 0.41 -5.61
C ALA A 131 -17.41 0.49 -4.92
N LEU A 132 -17.37 1.11 -3.73
CA LEU A 132 -16.16 1.18 -2.94
C LEU A 132 -15.73 -0.23 -2.52
N THR A 133 -14.57 -0.63 -2.97
CA THR A 133 -13.90 -1.88 -2.59
C THR A 133 -12.59 -1.56 -1.91
N VAL A 134 -12.47 -1.86 -0.63
CA VAL A 134 -11.25 -1.62 0.14
C VAL A 134 -10.56 -2.94 0.41
N ILE A 135 -9.24 -2.97 0.22
CA ILE A 135 -8.40 -4.13 0.49
C ILE A 135 -7.52 -3.83 1.69
N THR A 136 -7.44 -4.76 2.62
CA THR A 136 -6.58 -4.66 3.80
C THR A 136 -5.66 -5.87 3.92
N ASP A 137 -4.49 -5.63 4.48
CA ASP A 137 -3.55 -6.64 4.97
C ASP A 137 -3.06 -6.23 6.37
N HIS A 138 -1.90 -6.71 6.81
CA HIS A 138 -1.37 -6.36 8.12
C HIS A 138 -0.97 -4.88 8.20
N THR A 139 -0.12 -4.39 7.27
CA THR A 139 0.50 -3.05 7.31
C THR A 139 0.18 -2.15 6.11
N GLY A 140 -0.59 -2.62 5.14
CA GLY A 140 -0.97 -1.86 3.95
C GLY A 140 -0.05 -2.06 2.72
N ALA A 141 1.04 -2.83 2.85
CA ALA A 141 2.01 -3.00 1.76
C ALA A 141 1.46 -3.90 0.63
N ARG A 142 0.93 -5.07 0.99
CA ARG A 142 0.39 -6.06 0.03
C ARG A 142 -0.96 -5.61 -0.54
N SER A 143 -1.77 -4.93 0.25
CA SER A 143 -3.08 -4.42 -0.16
C SER A 143 -2.98 -3.38 -1.27
N MET A 144 -1.88 -2.60 -1.32
CA MET A 144 -1.62 -1.67 -2.41
C MET A 144 -1.44 -2.37 -3.76
N ASP A 145 -0.69 -3.47 -3.80
CA ASP A 145 -0.49 -4.23 -5.03
C ASP A 145 -1.79 -4.92 -5.47
N ALA A 146 -2.56 -5.45 -4.53
CA ALA A 146 -3.87 -6.02 -4.80
C ALA A 146 -4.86 -4.96 -5.32
N ALA A 147 -4.90 -3.76 -4.74
CA ALA A 147 -5.73 -2.66 -5.22
C ALA A 147 -5.34 -2.22 -6.64
N ALA A 148 -4.03 -2.12 -6.93
CA ALA A 148 -3.54 -1.82 -8.27
C ALA A 148 -3.93 -2.90 -9.28
N TYR A 149 -3.95 -4.18 -8.89
CA TYR A 149 -4.41 -5.29 -9.73
C TYR A 149 -5.89 -5.11 -10.12
N PHE A 150 -6.78 -4.89 -9.14
CA PHE A 150 -8.21 -4.69 -9.43
C PHE A 150 -8.46 -3.41 -10.23
N ALA A 151 -7.75 -2.32 -9.96
CA ALA A 151 -7.82 -1.11 -10.77
C ALA A 151 -7.46 -1.38 -12.25
N GLY A 152 -6.42 -2.19 -12.49
CA GLY A 152 -6.06 -2.66 -13.83
C GLY A 152 -7.14 -3.53 -14.52
N HIS A 153 -8.05 -4.13 -13.74
CA HIS A 153 -9.20 -4.89 -14.22
C HIS A 153 -10.49 -4.05 -14.31
N GLY A 154 -10.37 -2.73 -14.22
CA GLY A 154 -11.47 -1.79 -14.44
C GLY A 154 -12.31 -1.46 -13.20
N PHE A 155 -11.83 -1.75 -12.00
CA PHE A 155 -12.45 -1.27 -10.77
C PHE A 155 -12.09 0.20 -10.56
N GLU A 156 -13.07 1.07 -10.64
CA GLU A 156 -12.89 2.53 -10.62
C GLU A 156 -12.70 3.08 -9.20
N ASN A 157 -13.27 2.39 -8.19
CA ASN A 157 -13.27 2.83 -6.79
C ASN A 157 -12.69 1.78 -5.84
N VAL A 158 -11.55 1.20 -6.23
CA VAL A 158 -10.79 0.30 -5.37
C VAL A 158 -9.74 1.09 -4.57
N ARG A 159 -9.60 0.76 -3.28
CA ARG A 159 -8.68 1.41 -2.35
C ARG A 159 -7.92 0.37 -1.54
N ALA A 160 -6.77 0.76 -1.02
CA ALA A 160 -6.03 0.00 -0.02
C ALA A 160 -6.09 0.73 1.33
N LEU A 161 -6.34 0.01 2.41
CA LEU A 161 -6.37 0.59 3.75
C LEU A 161 -4.95 1.02 4.15
N ARG A 162 -4.77 2.33 4.37
CA ARG A 162 -3.49 2.89 4.82
C ARG A 162 -3.08 2.26 6.16
N GLY A 163 -1.90 1.67 6.18
CA GLY A 163 -1.36 1.00 7.36
C GLY A 163 -2.06 -0.29 7.77
N GLY A 164 -2.98 -0.81 6.94
CA GLY A 164 -3.65 -2.09 7.15
C GLY A 164 -4.45 -2.18 8.45
N ILE A 165 -4.64 -3.41 8.95
CA ILE A 165 -5.35 -3.67 10.21
C ILE A 165 -4.59 -3.09 11.41
N ASP A 166 -3.27 -2.98 11.34
CA ASP A 166 -2.48 -2.40 12.44
C ASP A 166 -2.83 -0.93 12.66
N ALA A 167 -2.90 -0.12 11.60
CA ALA A 167 -3.34 1.27 11.70
C ALA A 167 -4.83 1.39 12.08
N TRP A 168 -5.68 0.48 11.59
CA TRP A 168 -7.08 0.44 12.01
C TRP A 168 -7.22 0.24 13.51
N SER A 169 -6.48 -0.71 14.08
CA SER A 169 -6.47 -0.95 15.53
C SER A 169 -6.02 0.29 16.31
N GLN A 170 -5.05 1.04 15.81
CA GLN A 170 -4.56 2.23 16.50
C GLN A 170 -5.50 3.43 16.40
N GLU A 171 -6.11 3.64 15.23
CA GLU A 171 -6.81 4.89 14.90
C GLU A 171 -8.34 4.78 15.07
N VAL A 172 -8.93 3.58 14.94
CA VAL A 172 -10.38 3.39 14.88
C VAL A 172 -10.90 2.47 15.98
N ASP A 173 -10.28 1.31 16.16
CA ASP A 173 -10.74 0.29 17.11
C ASP A 173 -9.60 -0.22 18.01
N PRO A 174 -9.26 0.52 19.07
CA PRO A 174 -8.19 0.12 20.00
C PRO A 174 -8.47 -1.18 20.79
N ALA A 175 -9.68 -1.71 20.72
CA ALA A 175 -10.01 -3.01 21.32
C ALA A 175 -9.57 -4.18 20.42
N LEU A 176 -9.27 -3.93 19.15
CA LEU A 176 -8.78 -4.94 18.22
C LEU A 176 -7.32 -5.29 18.55
N PRO A 177 -6.99 -6.57 18.88
CA PRO A 177 -5.64 -6.96 19.24
C PRO A 177 -4.64 -6.66 18.12
N ARG A 178 -3.49 -6.13 18.50
CA ARG A 178 -2.34 -5.95 17.60
C ARG A 178 -1.35 -7.10 17.78
N TYR A 179 -0.65 -7.42 16.72
CA TYR A 179 0.40 -8.45 16.71
C TYR A 179 1.50 -8.04 15.74
N ASP A 180 2.71 -8.53 15.99
CA ASP A 180 3.84 -8.37 15.09
C ASP A 180 4.01 -9.66 14.26
N LEU A 181 4.36 -9.50 12.98
CA LEU A 181 4.77 -10.63 12.15
C LEU A 181 6.25 -10.90 12.44
N GLU A 182 6.56 -12.09 12.96
CA GLU A 182 7.93 -12.54 13.17
C GLU A 182 8.70 -12.73 11.85
#